data_bccb69ed7c26998e4f524ad10f763d50
#
_entry.id   bccb69ed7c26998e4f524ad10f763d50
#
_cell.length_a   1.000
_cell.length_b   1.000
_cell.length_c   1.000
_cell.angle_alpha   90.00
_cell.angle_beta   90.00
_cell.angle_gamma   90.00
#
_symmetry.space_group_name_H-M   'P 1'
#
loop_
_entity.id
_entity.type
_entity.pdbx_description
1 polymer ?
#
loop_
_entity_poly.entity_id
_entity_poly.type
_entity_poly.pdbx_seq_one_letter_code
_entity_poly.pdbx_strand_id
1 'polypeptide(L)'
;AASDVYKRQMLKAGLGIAGLLIIVFSTVTTTFLDAYSAGISSETVVSKWNGKHVAIVVTVIGTIAAIVYPMDNITDFLYLIGSVFAPMIAIQIADFFLLKRDKSSLAVHIPNLIIWVIGFVVYRILMNIDMPLGNTLPDMVITIVICLIVGKFVS
;
A
#
# COMPACT_ATOMS: atom_id res chain seq x y z
N ALA A 1 10.02 12.39 -19.12
CA ALA A 1 10.81 11.97 -20.30
C ALA A 1 10.19 10.75 -21.03
N ALA A 2 10.06 9.58 -20.39
CA ALA A 2 9.48 8.39 -21.08
C ALA A 2 8.01 8.61 -21.46
N SER A 3 7.19 9.18 -20.57
CA SER A 3 5.77 9.44 -20.86
C SER A 3 5.54 10.38 -22.04
N ASP A 4 6.44 11.33 -22.26
CA ASP A 4 6.32 12.28 -23.36
C ASP A 4 6.69 11.65 -24.71
N VAL A 5 7.58 10.68 -24.72
CA VAL A 5 7.92 9.89 -25.91
C VAL A 5 6.73 9.04 -26.34
N TYR A 6 6.06 8.36 -25.40
CA TYR A 6 4.86 7.57 -25.68
C TYR A 6 3.69 8.44 -26.16
N LYS A 7 3.46 9.60 -25.54
CA LYS A 7 2.45 10.56 -25.99
C LYS A 7 2.68 11.02 -27.42
N ARG A 8 3.95 11.36 -27.77
CA ARG A 8 4.32 11.78 -29.12
C ARG A 8 4.18 10.67 -30.17
N GLN A 9 4.49 9.42 -29.78
CA GLN A 9 4.33 8.27 -30.67
C GLN A 9 2.85 7.97 -30.92
N MET A 10 1.98 8.03 -29.90
CA MET A 10 0.53 7.85 -30.04
C MET A 10 -0.09 8.96 -30.88
N LEU A 11 0.34 10.21 -30.72
CA LEU A 11 -0.12 11.32 -31.56
C LEU A 11 0.29 11.14 -33.04
N LYS A 12 1.51 10.69 -33.32
CA LYS A 12 2.00 10.40 -34.68
C LYS A 12 1.26 9.23 -35.34
N ALA A 13 0.80 8.27 -34.56
CA ALA A 13 0.04 7.12 -35.07
C ALA A 13 -1.43 7.43 -35.35
N GLY A 14 -1.89 8.68 -35.17
CA GLY A 14 -3.32 9.05 -35.32
C GLY A 14 -4.25 8.48 -34.25
N LEU A 15 -3.70 7.82 -33.23
CA LEU A 15 -4.44 7.18 -32.12
C LEU A 15 -4.59 8.10 -30.88
N GLY A 16 -4.28 9.39 -31.00
CA GLY A 16 -4.23 10.30 -29.84
C GLY A 16 -5.53 10.37 -29.06
N ILE A 17 -6.69 10.43 -29.76
CA ILE A 17 -8.01 10.48 -29.11
C ILE A 17 -8.35 9.11 -28.51
N ALA A 18 -8.14 8.03 -29.24
CA ALA A 18 -8.39 6.67 -28.74
C ALA A 18 -7.50 6.35 -27.53
N GLY A 19 -6.21 6.70 -27.58
CA GLY A 19 -5.30 6.55 -26.48
C GLY A 19 -5.70 7.35 -25.23
N LEU A 20 -6.15 8.59 -25.41
CA LEU A 20 -6.70 9.41 -24.33
C LEU A 20 -7.93 8.79 -23.69
N LEU A 21 -8.88 8.31 -24.50
CA LEU A 21 -10.08 7.63 -24.00
C LEU A 21 -9.72 6.37 -23.21
N ILE A 22 -8.80 5.55 -23.70
CA ILE A 22 -8.35 4.35 -23.00
C ILE A 22 -7.72 4.72 -21.64
N ILE A 23 -6.87 5.73 -21.60
CA ILE A 23 -6.24 6.19 -20.36
C ILE A 23 -7.30 6.69 -19.37
N VAL A 24 -8.23 7.53 -19.83
CA VAL A 24 -9.28 8.07 -18.97
C VAL A 24 -10.17 6.95 -18.43
N PHE A 25 -10.67 6.05 -19.27
CA PHE A 25 -11.50 4.94 -18.81
C PHE A 25 -10.75 4.00 -17.87
N SER A 26 -9.50 3.67 -18.17
CA SER A 26 -8.65 2.87 -17.29
C SER A 26 -8.49 3.52 -15.92
N THR A 27 -8.15 4.80 -15.89
CA THR A 27 -7.96 5.55 -14.63
C THR A 27 -9.26 5.62 -13.83
N VAL A 28 -10.38 5.95 -14.48
CA VAL A 28 -11.68 6.03 -13.80
C VAL A 28 -12.07 4.67 -13.22
N THR A 29 -11.91 3.59 -13.98
CA THR A 29 -12.25 2.24 -13.52
C THR A 29 -11.38 1.82 -12.33
N THR A 30 -10.07 2.06 -12.38
CA THR A 30 -9.16 1.72 -11.29
C THR A 30 -9.48 2.53 -10.03
N THR A 31 -9.67 3.83 -10.16
CA THR A 31 -10.02 4.71 -9.02
C THR A 31 -11.37 4.31 -8.41
N PHE A 32 -12.34 3.91 -9.23
CA PHE A 32 -13.63 3.42 -8.74
C PHE A 32 -13.47 2.11 -7.95
N LEU A 33 -12.67 1.16 -8.43
CA LEU A 33 -12.39 -0.09 -7.73
C LEU A 33 -11.68 0.16 -6.40
N ASP A 34 -10.72 1.08 -6.36
CA ASP A 34 -10.00 1.45 -5.14
C ASP A 34 -10.95 2.07 -4.10
N ALA A 35 -11.78 3.01 -4.51
CA ALA A 35 -12.78 3.63 -3.64
C ALA A 35 -13.83 2.62 -3.14
N TYR A 36 -14.27 1.71 -4.00
CA TYR A 36 -15.20 0.65 -3.65
C TYR A 36 -14.58 -0.34 -2.66
N SER A 37 -13.34 -0.75 -2.89
CA SER A 37 -12.59 -1.64 -1.99
C SER A 37 -12.37 -1.00 -0.62
N ALA A 38 -12.03 0.30 -0.58
CA ALA A 38 -11.92 1.05 0.67
C ALA A 38 -13.26 1.08 1.44
N GLY A 39 -14.37 1.26 0.72
CA GLY A 39 -15.72 1.21 1.32
C GLY A 39 -16.03 -0.14 1.95
N ILE A 40 -15.86 -1.24 1.21
CA ILE A 40 -16.14 -2.60 1.73
C ILE A 40 -15.19 -2.94 2.89
N SER A 41 -13.89 -2.64 2.75
CA SER A 41 -12.92 -2.90 3.81
C SER A 41 -13.25 -2.15 5.10
N SER A 42 -13.80 -0.94 4.99
CA SER A 42 -14.22 -0.17 6.16
C SER A 42 -15.40 -0.79 6.91
N GLU A 43 -16.35 -1.44 6.22
CA GLU A 43 -17.47 -2.14 6.83
C GLU A 43 -17.01 -3.36 7.64
N THR A 44 -15.94 -4.03 7.20
CA THR A 44 -15.37 -5.16 7.96
C THR A 44 -14.67 -4.73 9.23
N VAL A 45 -14.08 -3.52 9.25
CA VAL A 45 -13.40 -2.97 10.43
C VAL A 45 -14.41 -2.34 11.42
N VAL A 46 -15.37 -1.59 10.90
CA VAL A 46 -16.40 -0.92 11.72
C VAL A 46 -17.77 -1.18 11.09
N SER A 47 -18.46 -2.17 11.61
CA SER A 47 -19.78 -2.61 11.12
C SER A 47 -20.89 -1.55 11.15
N LYS A 48 -20.67 -0.42 11.84
CA LYS A 48 -21.60 0.71 11.87
C LYS A 48 -21.42 1.70 10.71
N TRP A 49 -20.31 1.61 9.99
CA TRP A 49 -20.02 2.51 8.89
C TRP A 49 -20.67 1.98 7.61
N ASN A 50 -21.26 2.89 6.86
CA ASN A 50 -21.81 2.55 5.56
C ASN A 50 -20.69 2.72 4.51
N GLY A 51 -20.29 1.63 3.87
CA GLY A 51 -19.18 1.62 2.90
C GLY A 51 -19.34 2.63 1.77
N LYS A 52 -20.58 2.90 1.35
CA LYS A 52 -20.86 3.94 0.34
C LYS A 52 -20.43 5.34 0.79
N HIS A 53 -20.71 5.70 2.04
CA HIS A 53 -20.30 7.00 2.56
C HIS A 53 -18.79 7.08 2.74
N VAL A 54 -18.17 6.01 3.20
CA VAL A 54 -16.70 5.93 3.32
C VAL A 54 -16.04 6.03 1.95
N ALA A 55 -16.53 5.32 0.95
CA ALA A 55 -16.01 5.41 -0.43
C ALA A 55 -16.06 6.85 -0.96
N ILE A 56 -17.17 7.57 -0.74
CA ILE A 56 -17.32 8.97 -1.15
C ILE A 56 -16.30 9.86 -0.41
N VAL A 57 -16.20 9.73 0.91
CA VAL A 57 -15.28 10.52 1.73
C VAL A 57 -13.83 10.29 1.31
N VAL A 58 -13.42 9.03 1.13
CA VAL A 58 -12.06 8.68 0.69
C VAL A 58 -11.78 9.26 -0.71
N THR A 59 -12.75 9.19 -1.63
CA THR A 59 -12.62 9.76 -2.97
C THR A 59 -12.43 11.29 -2.91
N VAL A 60 -13.23 11.98 -2.10
CA VAL A 60 -13.12 13.44 -1.94
C VAL A 60 -11.77 13.82 -1.34
N ILE A 61 -11.34 13.15 -0.27
CA ILE A 61 -10.04 13.39 0.36
C ILE A 61 -8.90 13.10 -0.62
N GLY A 62 -8.96 11.97 -1.35
CA GLY A 62 -7.97 11.62 -2.36
C GLY A 62 -7.88 12.65 -3.49
N THR A 63 -9.02 13.16 -3.95
CA THR A 63 -9.07 14.21 -4.98
C THR A 63 -8.44 15.52 -4.49
N ILE A 64 -8.77 15.95 -3.27
CA ILE A 64 -8.17 17.14 -2.66
C ILE A 64 -6.65 16.95 -2.50
N ALA A 65 -6.22 15.78 -1.99
CA ALA A 65 -4.82 15.47 -1.83
C ALA A 65 -4.06 15.49 -3.18
N ALA A 66 -4.66 14.94 -4.24
CA ALA A 66 -4.07 14.94 -5.58
C ALA A 66 -3.94 16.35 -6.19
N ILE A 67 -4.83 17.27 -5.84
CA ILE A 67 -4.76 18.67 -6.29
C ILE A 67 -3.71 19.45 -5.50
N VAL A 68 -3.63 19.23 -4.19
CA VAL A 68 -2.72 19.97 -3.28
C VAL A 68 -1.29 19.48 -3.36
N TYR A 69 -1.11 18.17 -3.57
CA TYR A 69 0.21 17.53 -3.67
C TYR A 69 0.56 17.25 -5.13
N PRO A 70 1.49 18.00 -5.74
CA PRO A 70 2.01 17.65 -7.06
C PRO A 70 2.74 16.30 -6.95
N MET A 71 2.23 15.29 -7.65
CA MET A 71 2.79 13.93 -7.70
C MET A 71 4.03 13.85 -8.61
N ASP A 72 4.95 14.81 -8.50
CA ASP A 72 6.19 14.81 -9.26
C ASP A 72 7.14 13.69 -8.82
N ASN A 73 6.99 13.21 -7.57
CA ASN A 73 7.79 12.13 -6.97
C ASN A 73 6.92 10.91 -6.64
N ILE A 74 6.39 10.24 -7.67
CA ILE A 74 5.65 8.98 -7.51
C ILE A 74 6.49 7.91 -6.79
N THR A 75 7.81 7.96 -6.94
CA THR A 75 8.74 7.03 -6.31
C THR A 75 8.70 7.14 -4.79
N ASP A 76 8.70 8.35 -4.23
CA ASP A 76 8.64 8.57 -2.78
C ASP A 76 7.31 8.10 -2.19
N PHE A 77 6.22 8.28 -2.95
CA PHE A 77 4.91 7.76 -2.59
C PHE A 77 4.87 6.23 -2.57
N LEU A 78 5.47 5.56 -3.58
CA LEU A 78 5.58 4.11 -3.61
C LEU A 78 6.44 3.57 -2.44
N TYR A 79 7.52 4.24 -2.10
CA TYR A 79 8.31 3.89 -0.91
C TYR A 79 7.53 4.10 0.39
N LEU A 80 6.70 5.13 0.49
CA LEU A 80 5.84 5.33 1.65
C LEU A 80 4.86 4.16 1.79
N ILE A 81 4.17 3.76 0.71
CA ILE A 81 3.28 2.59 0.69
C ILE A 81 4.06 1.33 1.08
N GLY A 82 5.22 1.10 0.47
CA GLY A 82 6.08 -0.04 0.79
C GLY A 82 6.45 -0.11 2.27
N SER A 83 6.80 1.02 2.88
CA SER A 83 7.17 1.09 4.30
C SER A 83 6.03 0.72 5.26
N VAL A 84 4.78 0.95 4.85
CA VAL A 84 3.59 0.60 5.64
C VAL A 84 3.21 -0.87 5.44
N PHE A 85 3.15 -1.32 4.19
CA PHE A 85 2.60 -2.64 3.86
C PHE A 85 3.63 -3.77 3.98
N ALA A 86 4.91 -3.54 3.71
CA ALA A 86 5.92 -4.60 3.78
C ALA A 86 6.01 -5.23 5.17
N PRO A 87 6.17 -4.48 6.28
CA PRO A 87 6.20 -5.08 7.60
C PRO A 87 4.85 -5.69 8.01
N MET A 88 3.72 -5.13 7.55
CA MET A 88 2.40 -5.70 7.83
C MET A 88 2.24 -7.08 7.22
N ILE A 89 2.59 -7.24 5.95
CA ILE A 89 2.53 -8.54 5.26
C ILE A 89 3.54 -9.52 5.86
N ALA A 90 4.73 -9.06 6.23
CA ALA A 90 5.76 -9.87 6.88
C ALA A 90 5.25 -10.48 8.21
N ILE A 91 4.56 -9.68 9.03
CA ILE A 91 3.96 -10.16 10.28
C ILE A 91 2.87 -11.21 10.01
N GLN A 92 2.00 -10.97 9.01
CA GLN A 92 0.95 -11.92 8.64
C GLN A 92 1.53 -13.26 8.17
N ILE A 93 2.59 -13.22 7.35
CA ILE A 93 3.31 -14.43 6.92
C ILE A 93 3.91 -15.15 8.13
N ALA A 94 4.56 -14.42 9.04
CA ALA A 94 5.18 -15.00 10.22
C ALA A 94 4.13 -15.65 11.15
N ASP A 95 3.06 -14.96 11.46
CA ASP A 95 2.01 -15.48 12.35
C ASP A 95 1.29 -16.69 11.73
N PHE A 96 0.92 -16.64 10.45
CA PHE A 96 0.14 -17.68 9.82
C PHE A 96 0.96 -18.92 9.49
N PHE A 97 2.10 -18.76 8.79
CA PHE A 97 2.87 -19.89 8.29
C PHE A 97 3.91 -20.41 9.27
N LEU A 98 4.57 -19.54 10.03
CA LEU A 98 5.70 -19.93 10.87
C LEU A 98 5.28 -20.20 12.32
N LEU A 99 4.47 -19.32 12.90
CA LEU A 99 4.00 -19.47 14.27
C LEU A 99 2.68 -20.24 14.37
N LYS A 100 1.97 -20.43 13.25
CA LYS A 100 0.66 -21.12 13.18
C LYS A 100 -0.34 -20.62 14.21
N ARG A 101 -0.35 -19.31 14.45
CA ARG A 101 -1.23 -18.67 15.42
C ARG A 101 -2.40 -18.05 14.69
N ASP A 102 -3.61 -18.44 15.10
CA ASP A 102 -4.82 -17.76 14.67
C ASP A 102 -5.19 -16.69 15.70
N LYS A 103 -4.99 -15.43 15.34
CA LYS A 103 -5.34 -14.27 16.16
C LYS A 103 -6.48 -13.45 15.57
N SER A 104 -7.24 -14.05 14.64
CA SER A 104 -8.36 -13.39 13.95
C SER A 104 -9.46 -12.94 14.90
N SER A 105 -9.55 -13.52 16.09
CA SER A 105 -10.51 -13.14 17.13
C SER A 105 -10.16 -11.86 17.88
N LEU A 106 -8.90 -11.38 17.77
CA LEU A 106 -8.43 -10.16 18.45
C LEU A 106 -8.53 -8.97 17.50
N ALA A 107 -9.27 -7.95 17.87
CA ALA A 107 -9.38 -6.71 17.10
C ALA A 107 -8.03 -6.00 16.94
N VAL A 108 -7.18 -6.03 17.97
CA VAL A 108 -5.81 -5.48 17.92
C VAL A 108 -4.88 -6.34 18.77
N HIS A 109 -3.76 -6.75 18.20
CA HIS A 109 -2.70 -7.46 18.91
C HIS A 109 -1.52 -6.51 19.12
N ILE A 110 -1.38 -6.00 20.34
CA ILE A 110 -0.37 -4.97 20.70
C ILE A 110 1.07 -5.37 20.32
N PRO A 111 1.55 -6.61 20.57
CA PRO A 111 2.89 -7.01 20.14
C PRO A 111 3.11 -6.89 18.63
N ASN A 112 2.13 -7.28 17.82
CA ASN A 112 2.22 -7.17 16.36
C ASN A 112 2.25 -5.71 15.90
N LEU A 113 1.50 -4.83 16.59
CA LEU A 113 1.52 -3.40 16.31
C LEU A 113 2.91 -2.80 16.60
N ILE A 114 3.53 -3.19 17.71
CA ILE A 114 4.90 -2.75 18.04
C ILE A 114 5.90 -3.23 16.99
N ILE A 115 5.81 -4.51 16.59
CA ILE A 115 6.68 -5.08 15.55
C ILE A 115 6.47 -4.34 14.22
N TRP A 116 5.23 -4.00 13.89
CA TRP A 116 4.92 -3.23 12.69
C TRP A 116 5.56 -1.84 12.71
N VAL A 117 5.49 -1.12 13.84
CA VAL A 117 6.14 0.19 13.99
C VAL A 117 7.66 0.05 13.85
N ILE A 118 8.26 -0.99 14.44
CA ILE A 118 9.70 -1.26 14.31
C ILE A 118 10.05 -1.54 12.85
N GLY A 119 9.29 -2.38 12.14
CA GLY A 119 9.48 -2.67 10.72
C GLY A 119 9.37 -1.40 9.88
N PHE A 120 8.37 -0.56 10.12
CA PHE A 120 8.25 0.73 9.45
C PHE A 120 9.51 1.60 9.61
N VAL A 121 10.04 1.70 10.83
CA VAL A 121 11.28 2.47 11.10
C VAL A 121 12.47 1.82 10.39
N VAL A 122 12.60 0.49 10.43
CA VAL A 122 13.66 -0.26 9.74
C VAL A 122 13.60 0.00 8.24
N TYR A 123 12.42 -0.07 7.63
CA TYR A 123 12.24 0.24 6.21
C TYR A 123 12.75 1.65 5.86
N ARG A 124 12.39 2.65 6.69
CA ARG A 124 12.83 4.04 6.49
C ARG A 124 14.33 4.21 6.63
N ILE A 125 14.99 3.45 7.50
CA ILE A 125 16.45 3.42 7.63
C ILE A 125 17.08 2.77 6.39
N LEU A 126 16.54 1.63 5.94
CA LEU A 126 17.02 0.92 4.76
C LEU A 126 16.94 1.75 3.48
N MET A 127 15.97 2.69 3.40
CA MET A 127 15.88 3.62 2.25
C MET A 127 17.13 4.50 2.07
N ASN A 128 17.91 4.72 3.11
CA ASN A 128 19.16 5.48 3.02
C ASN A 128 20.34 4.63 2.50
N ILE A 129 20.12 3.34 2.25
CA ILE A 129 21.13 2.39 1.80
C ILE A 129 20.73 1.90 0.42
N ASP A 130 21.54 2.19 -0.60
CA ASP A 130 21.30 1.69 -1.96
C ASP A 130 21.50 0.17 -2.02
N MET A 131 20.37 -0.56 -2.01
CA MET A 131 20.38 -2.01 -2.10
C MET A 131 19.92 -2.49 -3.49
N PRO A 132 20.66 -3.40 -4.14
CA PRO A 132 20.31 -3.88 -5.49
C PRO A 132 19.01 -4.69 -5.54
N LEU A 133 18.56 -5.22 -4.40
CA LEU A 133 17.32 -6.00 -4.25
C LEU A 133 16.11 -5.14 -3.82
N GLY A 134 16.31 -3.81 -3.71
CA GLY A 134 15.30 -2.92 -3.14
C GLY A 134 15.17 -3.10 -1.61
N ASN A 135 14.38 -2.22 -0.98
CA ASN A 135 14.28 -2.15 0.48
C ASN A 135 13.21 -3.08 1.06
N THR A 136 12.25 -3.50 0.25
CA THR A 136 11.08 -4.27 0.68
C THR A 136 11.45 -5.68 1.14
N LEU A 137 12.25 -6.42 0.36
CA LEU A 137 12.64 -7.79 0.72
C LEU A 137 13.50 -7.86 2.00
N PRO A 138 14.57 -7.06 2.16
CA PRO A 138 15.33 -7.03 3.39
C PRO A 138 14.49 -6.67 4.62
N ASP A 139 13.60 -5.69 4.50
CA ASP A 139 12.69 -5.30 5.58
C ASP A 139 11.76 -6.43 5.99
N MET A 140 11.14 -7.11 5.02
CA MET A 140 10.26 -8.25 5.29
C MET A 140 11.00 -9.37 6.05
N VAL A 141 12.23 -9.70 5.63
CA VAL A 141 13.05 -10.73 6.31
C VAL A 141 13.36 -10.31 7.75
N ILE A 142 13.80 -9.08 7.97
CA ILE A 142 14.10 -8.55 9.31
C ILE A 142 12.83 -8.58 10.17
N THR A 143 11.71 -8.13 9.64
CA THR A 143 10.44 -8.10 10.37
C THR A 143 9.96 -9.50 10.73
N ILE A 144 10.09 -10.49 9.83
CA ILE A 144 9.78 -11.90 10.10
C ILE A 144 10.66 -12.42 11.25
N VAL A 145 11.96 -12.16 11.21
CA VAL A 145 12.90 -12.60 12.28
C VAL A 145 12.51 -11.97 13.62
N ILE A 146 12.21 -10.68 13.66
CA ILE A 146 11.75 -10.00 14.88
C ILE A 146 10.44 -10.64 15.38
N CYS A 147 9.49 -10.92 14.49
CA CYS A 147 8.23 -11.54 14.84
C CYS A 147 8.42 -12.94 15.43
N LEU A 148 9.35 -13.73 14.89
CA LEU A 148 9.68 -15.07 15.41
C LEU A 148 10.32 -14.99 16.81
N ILE A 149 11.24 -14.04 17.02
CA ILE A 149 11.89 -13.84 18.33
C ILE A 149 10.84 -13.43 19.37
N VAL A 150 10.09 -12.37 19.11
CA VAL A 150 9.06 -11.89 20.02
C VAL A 150 7.96 -12.93 20.21
N GLY A 151 7.59 -13.62 19.15
CA GLY A 151 6.61 -14.71 19.19
C GLY A 151 7.01 -15.84 20.15
N LYS A 152 8.29 -16.13 20.26
CA LYS A 152 8.82 -17.16 21.15
C LYS A 152 8.80 -16.74 22.64
N PHE A 153 8.86 -15.42 22.91
CA PHE A 153 8.82 -14.88 24.26
C PHE A 153 7.42 -14.59 24.79
N VAL A 154 6.45 -14.41 23.88
CA VAL A 154 5.05 -14.03 24.20
C VAL A 154 4.10 -15.24 24.11
N SER A 155 4.63 -16.43 23.87
CA SER A 155 3.86 -17.68 23.76
C SER A 155 3.51 -18.27 25.13
#